data_4bc2102900165bf6da99b1d41c200a7c
#
_entry.id   4bc2102900165bf6da99b1d41c200a7c
#
_cell.length_a   1.000
_cell.length_b   1.000
_cell.length_c   1.000
_cell.angle_alpha   90.00
_cell.angle_beta   90.00
_cell.angle_gamma   90.00
#
_symmetry.space_group_name_H-M   'P 1'
#
loop_
_entity.id
_entity.type
_entity.pdbx_description
1 polymer ?
#
loop_
_entity_poly.entity_id
_entity_poly.type
_entity_poly.pdbx_seq_one_letter_code
_entity_poly.pdbx_strand_id
1 'polypeptide(L)'
;EYVWNLGTRSRPNNVYIYYSRLDVGANRVNLAIIARRMASEVFVINSSSSVLTSRPAIGIRIDDDAFFSIHALSSGGADSLSLIQNIHTFFNTEGRRHINWMAVGDFNRAPGRMQEALDSEPGLRNATLIVAPTEPTHRSGGVLDYAVLHNANQTTQNTTVSASIMFNQMRSQITSDHFPVSFVKKR
;
A
#
# COMPACT_ATOMS: atom_id res chain seq x y z
N GLU A 1 -1.10 5.98 -17.29
CA GLU A 1 -1.21 4.54 -17.53
C GLU A 1 -0.39 4.17 -18.76
N TYR A 2 0.38 3.08 -18.65
CA TYR A 2 1.22 2.55 -19.72
C TYR A 2 1.03 1.04 -19.82
N VAL A 3 1.23 0.50 -21.02
CA VAL A 3 1.28 -0.94 -21.26
C VAL A 3 2.68 -1.30 -21.76
N TRP A 4 3.31 -2.26 -21.09
CA TRP A 4 4.61 -2.77 -21.50
C TRP A 4 4.50 -4.25 -21.85
N ASN A 5 4.86 -4.59 -23.10
CA ASN A 5 4.90 -5.97 -23.55
C ASN A 5 6.29 -6.57 -23.26
N LEU A 6 6.33 -7.46 -22.27
CA LEU A 6 7.54 -8.23 -21.91
C LEU A 6 7.78 -9.43 -22.82
N GLY A 7 6.83 -9.75 -23.69
CA GLY A 7 6.90 -10.86 -24.64
C GLY A 7 7.26 -10.39 -26.04
N THR A 8 6.90 -11.20 -27.03
CA THR A 8 7.04 -10.90 -28.44
C THR A 8 5.74 -10.36 -29.04
N ARG A 9 5.77 -9.85 -30.28
CA ARG A 9 4.57 -9.41 -30.98
C ARG A 9 3.57 -10.55 -31.20
N SER A 10 4.07 -11.78 -31.43
CA SER A 10 3.25 -12.98 -31.65
C SER A 10 2.82 -13.66 -30.36
N ARG A 11 3.50 -13.40 -29.23
CA ARG A 11 3.19 -13.92 -27.90
C ARG A 11 3.30 -12.80 -26.88
N PRO A 12 2.34 -11.90 -26.83
CA PRO A 12 2.39 -10.76 -25.93
C PRO A 12 2.31 -11.21 -24.48
N ASN A 13 3.11 -10.58 -23.63
CA ASN A 13 3.09 -10.73 -22.18
C ASN A 13 3.01 -9.34 -21.56
N ASN A 14 1.83 -8.77 -21.55
CA ASN A 14 1.62 -7.39 -21.15
C ASN A 14 1.63 -7.24 -19.63
N VAL A 15 2.23 -6.16 -19.17
CA VAL A 15 2.07 -5.58 -17.84
C VAL A 15 1.50 -4.17 -17.98
N TYR A 16 0.67 -3.80 -17.03
CA TYR A 16 0.01 -2.50 -16.96
C TYR A 16 0.67 -1.68 -15.86
N ILE A 17 1.12 -0.47 -16.19
CA ILE A 17 1.87 0.41 -15.30
C ILE A 17 1.02 1.63 -15.02
N TYR A 18 0.68 1.84 -13.76
CA TYR A 18 -0.03 3.01 -13.24
C TYR A 18 0.99 3.85 -12.47
N TYR A 19 1.39 4.96 -13.07
CA TYR A 19 2.44 5.82 -12.54
C TYR A 19 1.86 7.18 -12.20
N SER A 20 2.20 7.69 -11.03
CA SER A 20 1.84 9.02 -10.61
C SER A 20 3.09 9.84 -10.29
N ARG A 21 3.22 10.95 -11.01
CA ARG A 21 4.25 11.95 -10.77
C ARG A 21 3.71 12.96 -9.75
N LEU A 22 3.60 12.54 -8.50
CA LEU A 22 3.01 13.33 -7.41
C LEU A 22 4.07 13.91 -6.46
N ASP A 23 5.31 13.95 -6.89
CA ASP A 23 6.37 14.53 -6.07
C ASP A 23 6.25 16.05 -6.01
N VAL A 24 5.99 16.54 -4.81
CA VAL A 24 5.86 17.96 -4.52
C VAL A 24 7.25 18.50 -4.17
N GLY A 25 8.10 18.67 -5.16
CA GLY A 25 9.28 19.52 -5.02
C GLY A 25 10.65 18.90 -5.28
N ALA A 26 10.87 17.59 -5.20
CA ALA A 26 12.20 17.01 -5.39
C ALA A 26 12.29 15.86 -6.41
N ASN A 27 11.20 15.45 -7.04
CA ASN A 27 11.10 14.32 -7.99
C ASN A 27 11.69 12.99 -7.49
N ARG A 28 11.74 12.80 -6.17
CA ARG A 28 12.41 11.63 -5.57
C ARG A 28 11.47 10.51 -5.19
N VAL A 29 10.16 10.78 -5.13
CA VAL A 29 9.22 9.84 -4.51
C VAL A 29 7.94 9.75 -5.32
N ASN A 30 8.06 9.21 -6.50
CA ASN A 30 6.91 8.88 -7.33
C ASN A 30 6.37 7.51 -6.94
N LEU A 31 5.06 7.32 -7.08
CA LEU A 31 4.40 6.06 -6.81
C LEU A 31 4.08 5.36 -8.13
N ALA A 32 4.23 4.05 -8.15
CA ALA A 32 3.85 3.22 -9.27
C ALA A 32 3.21 1.91 -8.81
N ILE A 33 2.26 1.42 -9.58
CA ILE A 33 1.72 0.07 -9.46
C ILE A 33 1.91 -0.62 -10.80
N ILE A 34 2.45 -1.83 -10.77
CA ILE A 34 2.60 -2.67 -11.96
C ILE A 34 1.75 -3.92 -11.78
N ALA A 35 0.83 -4.16 -12.70
CA ALA A 35 -0.12 -5.26 -12.62
C ALA A 35 -0.06 -6.15 -13.87
N ARG A 36 -0.33 -7.44 -13.71
CA ARG A 36 -0.49 -8.41 -14.81
C ARG A 36 -1.85 -8.32 -15.49
N ARG A 37 -2.81 -7.70 -14.83
CA ARG A 37 -4.18 -7.49 -15.33
C ARG A 37 -4.43 -6.00 -15.42
N MET A 38 -5.22 -5.61 -16.42
CA MET A 38 -5.67 -4.22 -16.55
C MET A 38 -6.63 -3.88 -15.40
N ALA A 39 -6.45 -2.72 -14.82
CA ALA A 39 -7.35 -2.21 -13.79
C ALA A 39 -8.70 -1.81 -14.40
N SER A 40 -9.77 -2.11 -13.69
CA SER A 40 -11.12 -1.63 -14.01
C SER A 40 -11.33 -0.19 -13.55
N GLU A 41 -10.56 0.26 -12.55
CA GLU A 41 -10.65 1.61 -11.97
C GLU A 41 -9.28 2.02 -11.42
N VAL A 42 -8.96 3.31 -11.50
CA VAL A 42 -7.73 3.91 -10.96
C VAL A 42 -8.09 5.00 -9.96
N PHE A 43 -7.40 5.03 -8.83
CA PHE A 43 -7.70 5.93 -7.72
C PHE A 43 -6.52 6.85 -7.40
N VAL A 44 -6.84 8.07 -6.99
CA VAL A 44 -5.92 9.00 -6.33
C VAL A 44 -6.64 9.51 -5.08
N ILE A 45 -6.17 9.13 -3.90
CA ILE A 45 -6.79 9.50 -2.63
C ILE A 45 -5.83 10.36 -1.83
N ASN A 46 -6.23 11.61 -1.59
CA ASN A 46 -5.43 12.56 -0.84
C ASN A 46 -5.49 12.26 0.67
N SER A 47 -4.42 12.65 1.38
CA SER A 47 -4.44 12.78 2.83
C SER A 47 -5.29 13.99 3.23
N SER A 48 -5.95 13.92 4.39
CA SER A 48 -6.59 15.07 5.03
C SER A 48 -5.60 15.89 5.88
N SER A 49 -4.31 15.54 5.82
CA SER A 49 -3.27 16.26 6.53
C SER A 49 -3.16 17.70 6.01
N SER A 50 -3.05 18.66 6.92
CA SER A 50 -2.76 20.07 6.61
C SER A 50 -1.33 20.29 6.08
N VAL A 51 -0.50 19.24 6.07
CA VAL A 51 0.88 19.31 5.58
C VAL A 51 0.86 19.30 4.05
N LEU A 52 1.25 20.42 3.45
CA LEU A 52 1.26 20.64 1.99
C LEU A 52 2.12 19.64 1.22
N THR A 53 3.06 18.95 1.87
CA THR A 53 3.95 17.96 1.28
C THR A 53 3.42 16.53 1.40
N SER A 54 2.23 16.33 1.98
CA SER A 54 1.58 15.00 2.04
C SER A 54 1.27 14.50 0.63
N ARG A 55 1.60 13.25 0.38
CA ARG A 55 1.38 12.60 -0.92
C ARG A 55 0.07 11.86 -0.92
N PRO A 56 -0.67 11.86 -2.03
CA PRO A 56 -1.84 10.98 -2.16
C PRO A 56 -1.42 9.52 -2.27
N ALA A 57 -2.31 8.63 -1.84
CA ALA A 57 -2.24 7.23 -2.21
C ALA A 57 -2.71 7.08 -3.66
N ILE A 58 -2.00 6.28 -4.47
CA ILE A 58 -2.49 5.82 -5.76
C ILE A 58 -3.00 4.39 -5.64
N GLY A 59 -4.07 4.07 -6.33
CA GLY A 59 -4.66 2.74 -6.27
C GLY A 59 -5.22 2.28 -7.60
N ILE A 60 -5.39 0.97 -7.70
CA ILE A 60 -6.07 0.31 -8.82
C ILE A 60 -7.10 -0.68 -8.28
N ARG A 61 -8.15 -0.92 -9.06
CA ARG A 61 -9.11 -1.99 -8.79
C ARG A 61 -8.98 -3.10 -9.82
N ILE A 62 -8.97 -4.34 -9.35
CA ILE A 62 -9.04 -5.54 -10.17
C ILE A 62 -10.12 -6.42 -9.55
N ASP A 63 -11.23 -6.61 -10.26
CA ASP A 63 -12.44 -7.28 -9.75
C ASP A 63 -12.97 -6.57 -8.48
N ASP A 64 -13.11 -7.28 -7.37
CA ASP A 64 -13.56 -6.76 -6.08
C ASP A 64 -12.41 -6.47 -5.09
N ASP A 65 -11.19 -6.40 -5.60
CA ASP A 65 -10.00 -6.09 -4.81
C ASP A 65 -9.37 -4.77 -5.29
N ALA A 66 -9.11 -3.84 -4.36
CA ALA A 66 -8.38 -2.61 -4.62
C ALA A 66 -7.01 -2.63 -3.94
N PHE A 67 -5.98 -2.20 -4.67
CA PHE A 67 -4.59 -2.18 -4.20
C PHE A 67 -4.05 -0.77 -4.27
N PHE A 68 -3.50 -0.27 -3.16
CA PHE A 68 -2.94 1.07 -3.06
C PHE A 68 -1.44 1.01 -2.80
N SER A 69 -0.71 1.93 -3.42
CA SER A 69 0.67 2.25 -3.09
C SER A 69 0.69 3.59 -2.33
N ILE A 70 1.40 3.62 -1.21
CA ILE A 70 1.56 4.81 -0.38
C ILE A 70 3.04 5.06 -0.06
N HIS A 71 3.35 6.33 0.23
CA HIS A 71 4.60 6.73 0.85
C HIS A 71 4.31 7.91 1.79
N ALA A 72 4.15 7.63 3.05
CA ALA A 72 3.84 8.61 4.07
C ALA A 72 5.01 9.56 4.36
N LEU A 73 4.74 10.65 5.04
CA LEU A 73 5.75 11.64 5.41
C LEU A 73 6.84 11.03 6.30
N SER A 74 8.10 11.35 5.99
CA SER A 74 9.27 10.86 6.74
C SER A 74 9.32 11.30 8.20
N SER A 75 8.52 12.29 8.59
CA SER A 75 8.39 12.77 9.98
C SER A 75 7.48 11.85 10.82
N GLY A 76 7.79 10.56 10.88
CA GLY A 76 7.03 9.58 11.67
C GLY A 76 5.66 9.22 11.09
N GLY A 77 5.49 9.34 9.78
CA GLY A 77 4.26 8.97 9.09
C GLY A 77 3.06 9.79 9.55
N ALA A 78 3.23 11.09 9.73
CA ALA A 78 2.19 11.97 10.29
C ALA A 78 0.87 11.94 9.50
N ASP A 79 0.91 11.67 8.21
CA ASP A 79 -0.24 11.57 7.31
C ASP A 79 -0.72 10.12 7.08
N SER A 80 0.00 9.11 7.57
CA SER A 80 -0.31 7.70 7.30
C SER A 80 -1.72 7.30 7.74
N LEU A 81 -2.15 7.73 8.94
CA LEU A 81 -3.49 7.45 9.45
C LEU A 81 -4.57 8.08 8.57
N SER A 82 -4.42 9.36 8.20
CA SER A 82 -5.42 10.05 7.38
C SER A 82 -5.53 9.47 5.97
N LEU A 83 -4.44 8.96 5.40
CA LEU A 83 -4.49 8.22 4.13
C LEU A 83 -5.36 6.96 4.25
N ILE A 84 -5.15 6.17 5.31
CA ILE A 84 -5.95 4.96 5.55
C ILE A 84 -7.42 5.30 5.86
N GLN A 85 -7.69 6.33 6.66
CA GLN A 85 -9.04 6.82 6.92
C GLN A 85 -9.77 7.20 5.63
N ASN A 86 -9.10 7.93 4.74
CA ASN A 86 -9.69 8.39 3.49
C ASN A 86 -9.92 7.23 2.51
N ILE A 87 -9.00 6.25 2.44
CA ILE A 87 -9.22 5.01 1.67
C ILE A 87 -10.44 4.27 2.23
N HIS A 88 -10.50 4.06 3.54
CA HIS A 88 -11.63 3.36 4.17
C HIS A 88 -12.95 4.09 3.94
N THR A 89 -12.98 5.40 4.15
CA THR A 89 -14.18 6.23 3.92
C THR A 89 -14.65 6.16 2.48
N PHE A 90 -13.72 6.19 1.52
CA PHE A 90 -14.04 6.08 0.10
C PHE A 90 -14.74 4.75 -0.24
N PHE A 91 -14.27 3.64 0.33
CA PHE A 91 -14.89 2.32 0.10
C PHE A 91 -16.09 2.04 1.02
N ASN A 92 -16.25 2.76 2.11
CA ASN A 92 -17.44 2.64 2.99
C ASN A 92 -18.66 3.42 2.46
N THR A 93 -18.69 3.74 1.18
CA THR A 93 -19.82 4.36 0.51
C THR A 93 -20.74 3.32 -0.13
N GLU A 94 -22.00 3.71 -0.40
CA GLU A 94 -22.94 2.86 -1.11
C GLU A 94 -22.39 2.44 -2.48
N GLY A 95 -22.53 1.15 -2.80
CA GLY A 95 -22.00 0.56 -4.03
C GLY A 95 -20.53 0.16 -3.99
N ARG A 96 -19.76 0.51 -2.94
CA ARG A 96 -18.34 0.17 -2.81
C ARG A 96 -18.00 -0.72 -1.60
N ARG A 97 -18.91 -0.90 -0.67
CA ARG A 97 -18.70 -1.66 0.59
C ARG A 97 -18.32 -3.12 0.40
N HIS A 98 -18.57 -3.69 -0.77
CA HIS A 98 -18.20 -5.07 -1.11
C HIS A 98 -16.74 -5.22 -1.56
N ILE A 99 -16.03 -4.10 -1.76
CA ILE A 99 -14.66 -4.10 -2.27
C ILE A 99 -13.69 -4.26 -1.11
N ASN A 100 -12.84 -5.28 -1.21
CA ASN A 100 -11.68 -5.40 -0.33
C ASN A 100 -10.63 -4.36 -0.74
N TRP A 101 -9.84 -3.87 0.22
CA TRP A 101 -8.71 -3.04 -0.15
C TRP A 101 -7.46 -3.35 0.67
N MET A 102 -6.31 -3.11 0.07
CA MET A 102 -5.00 -3.30 0.67
C MET A 102 -4.11 -2.11 0.29
N ALA A 103 -3.63 -1.37 1.28
CA ALA A 103 -2.64 -0.31 1.10
C ALA A 103 -1.26 -0.83 1.52
N VAL A 104 -0.28 -0.72 0.64
CA VAL A 104 1.09 -1.17 0.86
C VAL A 104 2.07 -0.03 0.62
N GLY A 105 3.20 -0.03 1.30
CA GLY A 105 4.28 0.92 1.08
C GLY A 105 4.99 1.33 2.35
N ASP A 106 5.73 2.42 2.25
CA ASP A 106 6.42 3.02 3.39
C ASP A 106 5.45 3.91 4.18
N PHE A 107 5.09 3.44 5.36
CA PHE A 107 4.25 4.19 6.29
C PHE A 107 5.05 5.19 7.14
N ASN A 108 6.38 5.10 7.13
CA ASN A 108 7.27 5.91 7.99
C ASN A 108 6.86 5.88 9.48
N ARG A 109 6.13 4.86 9.90
CA ARG A 109 5.58 4.65 11.24
C ARG A 109 5.62 3.17 11.57
N ALA A 110 6.08 2.83 12.77
CA ALA A 110 6.12 1.43 13.21
C ALA A 110 4.70 0.80 13.27
N PRO A 111 4.52 -0.49 12.92
CA PRO A 111 3.22 -1.16 12.90
C PRO A 111 2.44 -1.04 14.21
N GLY A 112 3.11 -1.17 15.37
CA GLY A 112 2.45 -1.01 16.68
C GLY A 112 1.87 0.39 16.89
N ARG A 113 2.61 1.44 16.50
CA ARG A 113 2.12 2.82 16.54
C ARG A 113 0.98 3.08 15.56
N MET A 114 1.00 2.41 14.41
CA MET A 114 -0.11 2.48 13.46
C MET A 114 -1.34 1.76 14.00
N GLN A 115 -1.16 0.60 14.63
CA GLN A 115 -2.27 -0.12 15.27
C GLN A 115 -2.93 0.70 16.37
N GLU A 116 -2.15 1.32 17.27
CA GLU A 116 -2.68 2.24 18.29
C GLU A 116 -3.52 3.37 17.67
N ALA A 117 -3.04 3.95 16.56
CA ALA A 117 -3.75 5.01 15.84
C ALA A 117 -5.05 4.51 15.19
N LEU A 118 -5.04 3.33 14.55
CA LEU A 118 -6.22 2.72 13.95
C LEU A 118 -7.27 2.36 15.02
N ASP A 119 -6.82 1.86 16.18
CA ASP A 119 -7.70 1.50 17.30
C ASP A 119 -8.35 2.71 17.97
N SER A 120 -7.72 3.88 17.87
CA SER A 120 -8.28 5.15 18.38
C SER A 120 -9.44 5.67 17.52
N GLU A 121 -9.55 5.18 16.26
CA GLU A 121 -10.58 5.59 15.31
C GLU A 121 -11.74 4.60 15.28
N PRO A 122 -12.94 4.96 15.74
CA PRO A 122 -14.07 4.02 15.85
C PRO A 122 -14.43 3.32 14.53
N GLY A 123 -14.25 4.00 13.38
CA GLY A 123 -14.55 3.46 12.07
C GLY A 123 -13.50 2.48 11.54
N LEU A 124 -12.27 2.51 12.08
CA LEU A 124 -11.16 1.67 11.64
C LEU A 124 -10.86 0.53 12.62
N ARG A 125 -11.18 0.73 13.90
CA ARG A 125 -11.06 -0.30 14.92
C ARG A 125 -11.84 -1.55 14.47
N ASN A 126 -11.21 -2.69 14.46
CA ASN A 126 -11.75 -3.98 14.00
C ASN A 126 -12.13 -4.04 12.49
N ALA A 127 -12.04 -2.94 11.75
CA ALA A 127 -12.30 -2.90 10.30
C ALA A 127 -11.04 -3.12 9.47
N THR A 128 -9.87 -2.90 10.06
CA THR A 128 -8.58 -2.99 9.38
C THR A 128 -7.64 -3.95 10.08
N LEU A 129 -6.66 -4.45 9.33
CA LEU A 129 -5.63 -5.34 9.83
C LEU A 129 -4.27 -4.90 9.28
N ILE A 130 -3.26 -4.89 10.15
CA ILE A 130 -1.87 -4.68 9.74
C ILE A 130 -1.21 -6.03 9.46
N VAL A 131 -0.56 -6.14 8.32
CA VAL A 131 0.26 -7.28 7.93
C VAL A 131 1.68 -6.78 7.67
N ALA A 132 2.58 -7.06 8.60
CA ALA A 132 3.95 -6.62 8.58
C ALA A 132 4.91 -7.81 8.64
N PRO A 133 6.12 -7.72 8.04
CA PRO A 133 7.17 -8.70 8.26
C PRO A 133 7.67 -8.61 9.71
N THR A 134 8.23 -9.70 10.20
CA THR A 134 8.84 -9.77 11.54
C THR A 134 10.23 -9.12 11.61
N GLU A 135 10.85 -8.95 10.44
CA GLU A 135 12.19 -8.40 10.32
C GLU A 135 12.16 -6.93 9.87
N PRO A 136 13.19 -6.13 10.24
CA PRO A 136 13.30 -4.75 9.81
C PRO A 136 13.25 -4.58 8.29
N THR A 137 12.46 -3.64 7.82
CA THR A 137 12.33 -3.27 6.40
C THR A 137 13.24 -2.09 6.03
N HIS A 138 13.81 -1.42 7.02
CA HIS A 138 14.71 -0.28 6.84
C HIS A 138 16.06 -0.53 7.54
N ARG A 139 17.14 0.01 6.99
CA ARG A 139 18.51 -0.17 7.53
C ARG A 139 18.69 0.40 8.94
N SER A 140 17.86 1.35 9.36
CA SER A 140 17.86 1.84 10.75
C SER A 140 17.34 0.83 11.78
N GLY A 141 16.85 -0.34 11.35
CA GLY A 141 16.28 -1.36 12.22
C GLY A 141 14.76 -1.27 12.39
N GLY A 142 14.10 -0.29 11.73
CA GLY A 142 12.65 -0.14 11.79
C GLY A 142 11.90 -1.03 10.79
N VAL A 143 10.68 -1.44 11.16
CA VAL A 143 9.68 -1.97 10.23
C VAL A 143 8.82 -0.79 9.80
N LEU A 144 9.03 -0.29 8.58
CA LEU A 144 8.33 0.89 8.05
C LEU A 144 7.46 0.54 6.84
N ASP A 145 7.81 -0.54 6.15
CA ASP A 145 7.13 -1.02 4.94
C ASP A 145 6.26 -2.23 5.29
N TYR A 146 4.95 -2.06 5.18
CA TYR A 146 3.98 -3.10 5.51
C TYR A 146 2.67 -2.88 4.76
N ALA A 147 1.64 -3.66 5.09
CA ALA A 147 0.30 -3.50 4.56
C ALA A 147 -0.71 -3.16 5.67
N VAL A 148 -1.69 -2.33 5.31
CA VAL A 148 -2.97 -2.21 6.01
C VAL A 148 -4.05 -2.67 5.05
N LEU A 149 -4.90 -3.58 5.50
CA LEU A 149 -5.95 -4.16 4.65
C LEU A 149 -7.31 -4.15 5.35
N HIS A 150 -8.35 -4.14 4.53
CA HIS A 150 -9.73 -4.31 4.91
C HIS A 150 -10.36 -5.42 4.06
N ASN A 151 -11.07 -6.31 4.70
CA ASN A 151 -11.83 -7.35 4.02
C ASN A 151 -13.33 -7.08 4.21
N ALA A 152 -14.00 -6.77 3.11
CA ALA A 152 -15.41 -6.40 3.12
C ALA A 152 -16.35 -7.52 3.61
N ASN A 153 -15.95 -8.79 3.49
CA ASN A 153 -16.79 -9.95 3.73
C ASN A 153 -16.44 -10.75 5.01
N GLN A 154 -15.40 -10.33 5.75
CA GLN A 154 -14.94 -11.08 6.92
C GLN A 154 -14.62 -10.14 8.08
N THR A 155 -14.95 -10.58 9.27
CA THR A 155 -14.33 -10.03 10.48
C THR A 155 -12.82 -10.25 10.37
N THR A 156 -12.03 -9.23 10.65
CA THR A 156 -10.59 -9.08 10.41
C THR A 156 -9.69 -10.20 10.94
N GLN A 157 -10.21 -11.12 11.72
CA GLN A 157 -9.43 -12.17 12.41
C GLN A 157 -8.94 -13.31 11.52
N ASN A 158 -9.43 -13.46 10.29
CA ASN A 158 -9.09 -14.57 9.40
C ASN A 158 -8.35 -14.14 8.12
N THR A 159 -7.40 -13.21 8.23
CA THR A 159 -6.60 -12.92 7.04
C THR A 159 -5.63 -14.05 6.75
N THR A 160 -5.62 -14.45 5.48
CA THR A 160 -4.68 -15.44 4.95
C THR A 160 -3.43 -14.78 4.35
N VAL A 161 -3.25 -13.47 4.51
CA VAL A 161 -2.09 -12.74 3.99
C VAL A 161 -0.95 -12.78 4.98
N SER A 162 0.25 -13.08 4.51
CA SER A 162 1.49 -13.00 5.28
C SER A 162 2.50 -12.08 4.59
N ALA A 163 3.32 -11.39 5.36
CA ALA A 163 4.39 -10.54 4.88
C ALA A 163 5.76 -11.15 5.19
N SER A 164 6.72 -10.96 4.28
CA SER A 164 8.12 -11.36 4.48
C SER A 164 9.06 -10.44 3.70
N ILE A 165 10.30 -10.30 4.18
CA ILE A 165 11.34 -9.59 3.45
C ILE A 165 11.76 -10.42 2.24
N MET A 166 11.74 -9.82 1.05
CA MET A 166 12.31 -10.42 -0.15
C MET A 166 13.84 -10.28 -0.13
N PHE A 167 14.52 -11.29 -0.66
CA PHE A 167 15.99 -11.29 -0.80
C PHE A 167 16.76 -11.04 0.51
N ASN A 168 16.27 -11.55 1.63
CA ASN A 168 16.87 -11.33 2.94
C ASN A 168 18.38 -11.67 2.98
N GLN A 169 18.80 -12.71 2.27
CA GLN A 169 20.20 -13.11 2.14
C GLN A 169 21.04 -12.15 1.27
N MET A 170 20.40 -11.27 0.51
CA MET A 170 21.05 -10.33 -0.41
C MET A 170 20.95 -8.86 0.08
N ARG A 171 20.65 -8.63 1.35
CA ARG A 171 20.50 -7.29 1.92
C ARG A 171 21.70 -6.37 1.67
N SER A 172 22.91 -6.92 1.71
CA SER A 172 24.14 -6.16 1.46
C SER A 172 24.30 -5.70 0.00
N GLN A 173 23.56 -6.32 -0.93
CA GLN A 173 23.60 -5.98 -2.36
C GLN A 173 22.51 -4.98 -2.75
N ILE A 174 21.55 -4.71 -1.87
CA ILE A 174 20.50 -3.73 -2.09
C ILE A 174 21.07 -2.35 -1.76
N THR A 175 21.08 -1.44 -2.71
CA THR A 175 21.60 -0.08 -2.54
C THR A 175 20.63 0.86 -1.81
N SER A 176 19.33 0.54 -1.81
CA SER A 176 18.31 1.27 -1.04
C SER A 176 18.50 1.05 0.46
N ASP A 177 18.10 2.01 1.26
CA ASP A 177 17.93 1.91 2.71
C ASP A 177 16.66 1.15 3.12
N HIS A 178 15.72 0.93 2.19
CA HIS A 178 14.56 0.07 2.35
C HIS A 178 14.75 -1.28 1.68
N PHE A 179 14.16 -2.33 2.28
CA PHE A 179 14.17 -3.68 1.75
C PHE A 179 12.79 -4.04 1.19
N PRO A 180 12.72 -4.73 0.03
CA PRO A 180 11.46 -5.13 -0.57
C PRO A 180 10.67 -6.09 0.33
N VAL A 181 9.37 -5.88 0.43
CA VAL A 181 8.44 -6.73 1.18
C VAL A 181 7.54 -7.49 0.22
N SER A 182 7.38 -8.77 0.45
CA SER A 182 6.44 -9.64 -0.26
C SER A 182 5.21 -9.90 0.60
N PHE A 183 4.04 -9.81 -0.01
CA PHE A 183 2.77 -10.19 0.60
C PHE A 183 2.19 -11.37 -0.16
N VAL A 184 1.91 -12.46 0.55
CA VAL A 184 1.42 -13.70 -0.03
C VAL A 184 0.11 -14.09 0.63
N LYS A 185 -0.93 -14.28 -0.18
CA LYS A 185 -2.19 -14.85 0.27
C LYS A 185 -2.01 -16.37 0.42
N LYS A 186 -2.18 -16.89 1.62
CA LYS A 186 -2.21 -18.35 1.84
C LYS A 186 -3.52 -18.89 1.25
N ARG A 187 -3.40 -19.98 0.54
CA ARG A 187 -4.56 -20.73 0.01
C ARG A 187 -5.16 -21.62 1.07
#